data_b2ba0eafc3705d516de6049e21e61ca0
#
_entry.id   b2ba0eafc3705d516de6049e21e61ca0
#
_cell.length_a   1.000
_cell.length_b   1.000
_cell.length_c   1.000
_cell.angle_alpha   90.00
_cell.angle_beta   90.00
_cell.angle_gamma   90.00
#
_symmetry.space_group_name_H-M   'P 1'
#
loop_
_entity.id
_entity.type
_entity.pdbx_description
1 polymer ?
#
loop_
_entity_poly.entity_id
_entity_poly.type
_entity_poly.pdbx_seq_one_letter_code
_entity_poly.pdbx_strand_id
1 'polypeptide(L)'
;MANTFQITVPDIGNFDSVEVIEVIVKIGDMIKKEDSLITVESDKASMDIPSTHEGKVTSINLKVGDKVKQGSNILVIELSESNDKPQKAETKSEVKVEAKAEVKKEMPSEVSSQTSTKKSNITSTHETELVVLGSGPGGYTAAFRAADLGKKVVLIERYGTLGGVCLNVGCIPSKALLHTAKVITDAEETAEHGVTFGDPKIDLEKIRHWKANDVVGKLTQGLNAMAKQRQVTVIQGVGEFTSPHQIKVTKADGSSETIGFEHCIVAAGSQATK
;
A
#
# COMPACT_ATOMS: atom_id res chain seq x y z
N MET A 1 7.89 -26.85 30.41
CA MET A 1 6.64 -26.03 30.47
C MET A 1 6.53 -25.37 29.12
N ALA A 2 5.40 -25.55 28.41
CA ALA A 2 5.22 -24.92 27.11
C ALA A 2 5.27 -23.40 27.28
N ASN A 3 6.10 -22.73 26.48
CA ASN A 3 6.27 -21.29 26.54
C ASN A 3 5.12 -20.68 25.73
N THR A 4 4.01 -20.33 26.38
CA THR A 4 2.83 -19.76 25.73
C THR A 4 2.90 -18.25 25.75
N PHE A 5 2.53 -17.61 24.63
CA PHE A 5 2.47 -16.16 24.47
C PHE A 5 1.05 -15.73 24.08
N GLN A 6 0.57 -14.65 24.68
CA GLN A 6 -0.73 -14.06 24.36
C GLN A 6 -0.56 -12.94 23.34
N ILE A 7 -1.23 -13.05 22.19
CA ILE A 7 -1.26 -11.99 21.19
C ILE A 7 -2.48 -11.10 21.47
N THR A 8 -2.22 -9.81 21.57
CA THR A 8 -3.22 -8.79 21.86
C THR A 8 -3.38 -7.83 20.69
N VAL A 9 -4.55 -7.17 20.62
CA VAL A 9 -4.81 -6.11 19.64
C VAL A 9 -3.81 -4.98 19.82
N PRO A 10 -3.02 -4.62 18.79
CA PRO A 10 -2.07 -3.51 18.85
C PRO A 10 -2.79 -2.16 18.93
N ASP A 11 -2.04 -1.08 18.87
CA ASP A 11 -2.61 0.26 18.73
C ASP A 11 -3.33 0.38 17.40
N ILE A 12 -4.65 0.54 17.46
CA ILE A 12 -5.55 0.67 16.31
C ILE A 12 -5.93 2.13 16.03
N GLY A 13 -5.21 3.09 16.65
CA GLY A 13 -5.47 4.52 16.51
C GLY A 13 -6.62 5.02 17.42
N ASN A 14 -7.26 6.12 17.03
CA ASN A 14 -8.26 6.82 17.85
C ASN A 14 -9.65 6.14 17.84
N PHE A 15 -9.72 4.81 17.93
CA PHE A 15 -10.98 4.07 18.06
C PHE A 15 -11.13 3.49 19.47
N ASP A 16 -12.24 3.76 20.12
CA ASP A 16 -12.53 3.21 21.45
C ASP A 16 -12.81 1.71 21.40
N SER A 17 -13.38 1.22 20.29
CA SER A 17 -13.58 -0.20 20.02
C SER A 17 -13.84 -0.43 18.53
N VAL A 18 -13.47 -1.61 18.01
CA VAL A 18 -13.73 -2.08 16.64
C VAL A 18 -14.38 -3.46 16.69
N GLU A 19 -15.16 -3.81 15.68
CA GLU A 19 -15.86 -5.11 15.60
C GLU A 19 -15.04 -6.10 14.80
N VAL A 20 -14.95 -7.36 15.29
CA VAL A 20 -14.30 -8.46 14.57
C VAL A 20 -15.25 -8.97 13.49
N ILE A 21 -14.89 -8.79 12.22
CA ILE A 21 -15.71 -9.26 11.08
C ILE A 21 -15.24 -10.61 10.54
N GLU A 22 -13.97 -10.98 10.76
CA GLU A 22 -13.44 -12.26 10.31
C GLU A 22 -12.35 -12.76 11.25
N VAL A 23 -12.28 -14.10 11.47
CA VAL A 23 -11.19 -14.78 12.16
C VAL A 23 -10.52 -15.69 11.14
N ILE A 24 -9.29 -15.34 10.75
CA ILE A 24 -8.57 -15.96 9.62
C ILE A 24 -7.90 -17.26 10.03
N VAL A 25 -7.46 -17.38 11.28
CA VAL A 25 -6.70 -18.52 11.82
C VAL A 25 -7.56 -19.49 12.62
N LYS A 26 -7.10 -20.74 12.73
CA LYS A 26 -7.76 -21.81 13.48
C LYS A 26 -6.84 -22.36 14.56
N ILE A 27 -7.42 -22.98 15.59
CA ILE A 27 -6.66 -23.70 16.62
C ILE A 27 -5.86 -24.82 15.96
N GLY A 28 -4.56 -24.84 16.21
CA GLY A 28 -3.61 -25.80 15.64
C GLY A 28 -2.78 -25.27 14.47
N ASP A 29 -3.15 -24.11 13.90
CA ASP A 29 -2.40 -23.50 12.81
C ASP A 29 -1.02 -23.00 13.28
N MET A 30 -0.03 -23.14 12.40
CA MET A 30 1.28 -22.54 12.55
C MET A 30 1.26 -21.15 11.92
N ILE A 31 1.43 -20.12 12.73
CA ILE A 31 1.48 -18.74 12.27
C ILE A 31 2.90 -18.19 12.34
N LYS A 32 3.22 -17.30 11.40
CA LYS A 32 4.48 -16.56 11.35
C LYS A 32 4.24 -15.12 11.80
N LYS A 33 5.32 -14.44 12.11
CA LYS A 33 5.26 -12.99 12.32
C LYS A 33 4.72 -12.30 11.06
N GLU A 34 3.82 -11.32 11.25
CA GLU A 34 3.09 -10.57 10.20
C GLU A 34 1.95 -11.35 9.50
N ASP A 35 1.66 -12.60 9.82
CA ASP A 35 0.47 -13.28 9.30
C ASP A 35 -0.80 -12.64 9.86
N SER A 36 -1.81 -12.43 9.00
CA SER A 36 -3.11 -11.86 9.41
C SER A 36 -3.87 -12.84 10.30
N LEU A 37 -4.30 -12.39 11.48
CA LEU A 37 -5.00 -13.21 12.48
C LEU A 37 -6.51 -13.03 12.45
N ILE A 38 -6.95 -11.78 12.47
CA ILE A 38 -8.35 -11.36 12.45
C ILE A 38 -8.50 -10.11 11.57
N THR A 39 -9.68 -9.94 10.96
CA THR A 39 -10.07 -8.69 10.32
C THR A 39 -11.07 -7.97 11.25
N VAL A 40 -10.80 -6.71 11.52
CA VAL A 40 -11.67 -5.84 12.32
C VAL A 40 -12.22 -4.70 11.46
N GLU A 41 -13.42 -4.25 11.77
CA GLU A 41 -14.08 -3.14 11.08
C GLU A 41 -14.32 -1.99 12.03
N SER A 42 -13.94 -0.80 11.58
CA SER A 42 -14.28 0.48 12.21
C SER A 42 -15.28 1.24 11.33
N ASP A 43 -15.87 2.29 11.84
CA ASP A 43 -16.80 3.17 11.09
C ASP A 43 -16.23 3.71 9.76
N LYS A 44 -14.91 3.57 9.53
CA LYS A 44 -14.23 4.17 8.38
C LYS A 44 -13.47 3.18 7.51
N ALA A 45 -13.06 2.05 8.01
CA ALA A 45 -12.27 1.05 7.28
C ALA A 45 -12.25 -0.30 7.98
N SER A 46 -12.09 -1.36 7.20
CA SER A 46 -11.67 -2.67 7.68
C SER A 46 -10.14 -2.78 7.64
N MET A 47 -9.57 -3.45 8.64
CA MET A 47 -8.13 -3.67 8.74
C MET A 47 -7.82 -5.06 9.31
N ASP A 48 -6.73 -5.64 8.82
CA ASP A 48 -6.22 -6.91 9.34
C ASP A 48 -5.27 -6.65 10.51
N ILE A 49 -5.41 -7.45 11.56
CA ILE A 49 -4.50 -7.44 12.70
C ILE A 49 -3.45 -8.54 12.49
N PRO A 50 -2.16 -8.18 12.30
CA PRO A 50 -1.11 -9.14 12.07
C PRO A 50 -0.58 -9.75 13.37
N SER A 51 0.02 -10.94 13.26
CA SER A 51 0.72 -11.59 14.35
C SER A 51 2.03 -10.88 14.69
N THR A 52 2.28 -10.67 15.97
CA THR A 52 3.56 -10.11 16.45
C THR A 52 4.64 -11.17 16.67
N HIS A 53 4.26 -12.44 16.76
CA HIS A 53 5.15 -13.57 17.06
C HIS A 53 4.81 -14.77 16.18
N GLU A 54 5.76 -15.69 16.04
CA GLU A 54 5.56 -16.97 15.38
C GLU A 54 5.30 -18.09 16.41
N GLY A 55 4.46 -19.04 16.04
CA GLY A 55 4.13 -20.17 16.89
C GLY A 55 2.88 -20.91 16.47
N LYS A 56 2.50 -21.92 17.25
CA LYS A 56 1.30 -22.70 17.04
C LYS A 56 0.13 -22.14 17.83
N VAL A 57 -1.01 -21.89 17.17
CA VAL A 57 -2.23 -21.40 17.83
C VAL A 57 -2.80 -22.46 18.76
N THR A 58 -2.86 -22.18 20.05
CA THR A 58 -3.40 -23.10 21.07
C THR A 58 -4.82 -22.77 21.48
N SER A 59 -5.18 -21.49 21.51
CA SER A 59 -6.57 -21.06 21.77
C SER A 59 -6.87 -19.73 21.09
N ILE A 60 -8.15 -19.53 20.72
CA ILE A 60 -8.67 -18.29 20.15
C ILE A 60 -9.73 -17.76 21.12
N ASN A 61 -9.57 -16.50 21.53
CA ASN A 61 -10.40 -15.89 22.59
C ASN A 61 -11.47 -14.95 22.04
N LEU A 62 -11.57 -14.82 20.72
CA LEU A 62 -12.49 -13.92 20.01
C LEU A 62 -13.34 -14.68 19.01
N LYS A 63 -14.53 -14.13 18.73
CA LYS A 63 -15.46 -14.60 17.70
C LYS A 63 -15.86 -13.45 16.79
N VAL A 64 -16.35 -13.78 15.60
CA VAL A 64 -16.98 -12.80 14.71
C VAL A 64 -18.14 -12.12 15.41
N GLY A 65 -18.21 -10.79 15.37
CA GLY A 65 -19.17 -9.95 16.06
C GLY A 65 -18.70 -9.42 17.42
N ASP A 66 -17.54 -9.87 17.93
CA ASP A 66 -17.01 -9.36 19.20
C ASP A 66 -16.44 -7.95 19.02
N LYS A 67 -16.66 -7.07 20.00
CA LYS A 67 -16.04 -5.75 20.05
C LYS A 67 -14.73 -5.80 20.81
N VAL A 68 -13.67 -5.38 20.15
CA VAL A 68 -12.31 -5.39 20.70
C VAL A 68 -11.74 -3.97 20.75
N LYS A 69 -10.83 -3.74 21.70
CA LYS A 69 -10.09 -2.50 21.88
C LYS A 69 -8.59 -2.81 21.96
N GLN A 70 -7.74 -1.80 21.91
CA GLN A 70 -6.32 -1.94 22.13
C GLN A 70 -6.04 -2.74 23.42
N GLY A 71 -5.18 -3.75 23.34
CA GLY A 71 -4.85 -4.65 24.44
C GLY A 71 -5.81 -5.81 24.67
N SER A 72 -6.94 -5.92 23.91
CA SER A 72 -7.82 -7.09 23.96
C SER A 72 -7.07 -8.35 23.50
N ASN A 73 -7.27 -9.46 24.21
CA ASN A 73 -6.58 -10.72 23.94
C ASN A 73 -7.22 -11.42 22.71
N ILE A 74 -6.44 -11.64 21.65
CA ILE A 74 -6.90 -12.28 20.39
C ILE A 74 -6.82 -13.80 20.52
N LEU A 75 -5.61 -14.30 20.76
CA LEU A 75 -5.33 -15.74 20.81
C LEU A 75 -4.06 -16.02 21.63
N VAL A 76 -3.86 -17.29 21.93
CA VAL A 76 -2.65 -17.77 22.62
C VAL A 76 -1.89 -18.69 21.66
N ILE A 77 -0.60 -18.48 21.57
CA ILE A 77 0.32 -19.32 20.80
C ILE A 77 1.31 -20.04 21.72
N GLU A 78 1.74 -21.19 21.31
CA GLU A 78 2.90 -21.88 21.82
C GLU A 78 4.11 -21.51 20.96
N LEU A 79 5.09 -20.82 21.56
CA LEU A 79 6.30 -20.40 20.87
C LEU A 79 7.13 -21.64 20.49
N SER A 80 7.49 -21.78 19.23
CA SER A 80 8.52 -22.71 18.80
C SER A 80 9.88 -22.16 19.22
N GLU A 81 10.64 -22.92 20.02
CA GLU A 81 12.02 -22.57 20.36
C GLU A 81 12.87 -22.51 19.08
N SER A 82 13.09 -21.31 18.56
CA SER A 82 14.14 -21.07 17.58
C SER A 82 15.21 -20.18 18.18
N ASN A 83 16.38 -20.79 18.35
CA ASN A 83 17.62 -20.14 18.75
C ASN A 83 17.93 -18.91 17.89
N ASP A 84 18.01 -17.77 18.53
CA ASP A 84 18.60 -16.55 17.96
C ASP A 84 20.07 -16.77 17.62
N LYS A 85 20.37 -16.90 16.34
CA LYS A 85 21.66 -16.50 15.73
C LYS A 85 21.40 -16.05 14.29
N PRO A 86 21.96 -14.91 13.85
CA PRO A 86 21.71 -14.39 12.51
C PRO A 86 22.43 -15.22 11.46
N GLN A 87 21.68 -15.90 10.62
CA GLN A 87 22.22 -16.53 9.43
C GLN A 87 21.44 -16.12 8.18
N LYS A 88 22.21 -15.56 7.29
CA LYS A 88 22.09 -15.19 5.89
C LYS A 88 21.14 -16.10 5.09
N ALA A 89 20.41 -15.45 4.20
CA ALA A 89 19.43 -16.01 3.28
C ALA A 89 19.94 -17.23 2.50
N GLU A 90 19.05 -18.20 2.32
CA GLU A 90 18.94 -18.95 1.06
C GLU A 90 17.54 -19.58 0.94
N THR A 91 17.04 -19.42 -0.27
CA THR A 91 15.73 -19.74 -0.84
C THR A 91 15.48 -21.25 -0.93
N LYS A 92 14.25 -21.69 -0.67
CA LYS A 92 13.45 -22.58 -1.52
C LYS A 92 12.11 -22.94 -0.87
N SER A 93 11.05 -22.53 -1.49
CA SER A 93 9.70 -23.02 -1.23
C SER A 93 9.27 -23.88 -2.40
N GLU A 94 8.99 -25.15 -2.15
CA GLU A 94 8.18 -25.97 -3.04
C GLU A 94 6.81 -26.17 -2.40
N VAL A 95 5.79 -25.66 -3.06
CA VAL A 95 4.39 -26.00 -2.77
C VAL A 95 3.95 -27.04 -3.82
N LYS A 96 3.66 -28.24 -3.34
CA LYS A 96 3.11 -29.34 -4.13
C LYS A 96 1.58 -29.22 -4.12
N VAL A 97 0.99 -29.01 -5.27
CA VAL A 97 -0.43 -29.23 -5.51
C VAL A 97 -0.55 -30.25 -6.65
N GLU A 98 -1.09 -31.41 -6.32
CA GLU A 98 -1.46 -32.43 -7.31
C GLU A 98 -2.80 -32.08 -7.95
N ALA A 99 -2.87 -32.07 -9.27
CA ALA A 99 -4.03 -32.49 -10.03
C ALA A 99 -3.61 -32.90 -11.45
N LYS A 100 -3.94 -34.16 -11.77
CA LYS A 100 -3.70 -34.84 -13.04
C LYS A 100 -4.41 -34.21 -14.21
N ALA A 101 -3.75 -34.13 -15.36
CA ALA A 101 -4.19 -34.70 -16.63
C ALA A 101 -3.09 -34.59 -17.69
N GLU A 102 -2.77 -35.69 -18.32
CA GLU A 102 -1.80 -35.90 -19.40
C GLU A 102 -2.22 -35.22 -20.69
N VAL A 103 -1.28 -34.55 -21.40
CA VAL A 103 -1.09 -34.77 -22.86
C VAL A 103 0.39 -34.51 -23.21
N LYS A 104 1.00 -35.51 -23.83
CA LYS A 104 2.32 -35.57 -24.44
C LYS A 104 2.43 -34.62 -25.64
N LYS A 105 3.54 -33.87 -25.78
CA LYS A 105 4.47 -33.96 -26.93
C LYS A 105 5.63 -32.96 -26.82
N GLU A 106 6.80 -33.59 -26.93
CA GLU A 106 8.05 -33.16 -27.59
C GLU A 106 8.75 -31.83 -27.23
N MET A 107 9.91 -32.03 -26.61
CA MET A 107 11.05 -31.11 -26.54
C MET A 107 11.73 -30.96 -27.93
N PRO A 108 12.41 -29.82 -28.14
CA PRO A 108 13.87 -29.92 -28.30
C PRO A 108 14.68 -28.92 -27.44
N SER A 109 15.68 -29.53 -26.83
CA SER A 109 17.04 -29.10 -26.49
C SER A 109 17.43 -27.62 -26.40
N GLU A 110 17.98 -27.31 -25.23
CA GLU A 110 19.18 -26.50 -24.91
C GLU A 110 19.49 -25.30 -25.79
N VAL A 111 19.30 -24.10 -25.20
CA VAL A 111 20.23 -23.00 -25.42
C VAL A 111 20.62 -22.38 -24.08
N SER A 112 21.76 -22.80 -23.57
CA SER A 112 22.53 -22.09 -22.58
C SER A 112 22.95 -20.74 -23.18
N SER A 113 22.29 -19.64 -22.81
CA SER A 113 22.74 -18.29 -23.08
C SER A 113 23.13 -17.58 -21.80
N GLN A 114 24.41 -17.67 -21.48
CA GLN A 114 25.07 -16.68 -20.65
C GLN A 114 24.93 -15.33 -21.35
N THR A 115 23.94 -14.53 -20.96
CA THR A 115 23.83 -13.16 -21.41
C THR A 115 24.70 -12.29 -20.50
N SER A 116 25.97 -12.18 -20.86
CA SER A 116 26.78 -11.05 -20.43
C SER A 116 26.16 -9.79 -21.01
N THR A 117 25.42 -9.05 -20.20
CA THR A 117 24.88 -7.72 -20.53
C THR A 117 26.03 -6.79 -20.85
N LYS A 118 26.28 -6.55 -22.14
CA LYS A 118 27.06 -5.40 -22.60
C LYS A 118 26.34 -4.15 -22.08
N LYS A 119 26.89 -3.46 -21.06
CA LYS A 119 26.55 -2.10 -20.72
C LYS A 119 26.69 -1.26 -21.98
N SER A 120 25.58 -0.89 -22.60
CA SER A 120 25.60 0.13 -23.65
C SER A 120 26.09 1.43 -23.01
N ASN A 121 27.10 2.07 -23.56
CA ASN A 121 27.70 3.33 -23.12
C ASN A 121 26.73 4.52 -23.36
N ILE A 122 25.53 4.49 -22.79
CA ILE A 122 24.69 5.67 -22.67
C ILE A 122 24.90 6.16 -21.26
N THR A 123 25.48 7.35 -21.11
CA THR A 123 25.78 7.95 -19.81
C THR A 123 24.48 8.27 -19.11
N SER A 124 24.13 7.49 -18.10
CA SER A 124 22.98 7.78 -17.23
C SER A 124 23.30 9.01 -16.36
N THR A 125 22.36 9.92 -16.25
CA THR A 125 22.49 11.10 -15.37
C THR A 125 22.33 10.68 -13.90
N HIS A 126 21.53 9.65 -13.65
CA HIS A 126 21.26 9.06 -12.34
C HIS A 126 21.29 7.53 -12.41
N GLU A 127 21.84 6.90 -11.38
CA GLU A 127 21.76 5.46 -11.16
C GLU A 127 21.03 5.17 -9.87
N THR A 128 20.08 4.22 -9.91
CA THR A 128 19.26 3.84 -8.76
C THR A 128 18.97 2.34 -8.74
N GLU A 129 18.64 1.79 -7.59
CA GLU A 129 18.21 0.38 -7.48
C GLU A 129 16.79 0.18 -8.01
N LEU A 130 15.89 1.12 -7.69
CA LEU A 130 14.49 1.04 -8.08
C LEU A 130 13.99 2.35 -8.68
N VAL A 131 13.39 2.26 -9.85
CA VAL A 131 12.55 3.32 -10.42
C VAL A 131 11.09 2.96 -10.23
N VAL A 132 10.28 3.92 -9.82
CA VAL A 132 8.83 3.82 -9.84
C VAL A 132 8.28 4.85 -10.83
N LEU A 133 7.57 4.39 -11.85
CA LEU A 133 6.97 5.24 -12.88
C LEU A 133 5.50 5.52 -12.56
N GLY A 134 5.20 6.75 -12.15
CA GLY A 134 3.89 7.22 -11.73
C GLY A 134 3.75 7.28 -10.20
N SER A 135 3.20 8.39 -9.70
CA SER A 135 3.03 8.67 -8.26
C SER A 135 1.58 8.57 -7.77
N GLY A 136 0.74 7.81 -8.46
CA GLY A 136 -0.58 7.44 -7.95
C GLY A 136 -0.49 6.58 -6.68
N PRO A 137 -1.63 6.15 -6.09
CA PRO A 137 -1.64 5.37 -4.84
C PRO A 137 -0.72 4.15 -4.87
N GLY A 138 -0.72 3.38 -5.94
CA GLY A 138 0.20 2.25 -6.10
C GLY A 138 1.67 2.68 -6.19
N GLY A 139 1.95 3.78 -6.90
CA GLY A 139 3.32 4.24 -7.12
C GLY A 139 3.98 4.83 -5.87
N TYR A 140 3.35 5.82 -5.22
CA TYR A 140 3.96 6.39 -4.02
C TYR A 140 4.06 5.35 -2.88
N THR A 141 3.07 4.46 -2.74
CA THR A 141 3.12 3.39 -1.74
C THR A 141 4.29 2.44 -2.00
N ALA A 142 4.48 2.02 -3.25
CA ALA A 142 5.61 1.16 -3.64
C ALA A 142 6.97 1.87 -3.41
N ALA A 143 7.08 3.14 -3.80
CA ALA A 143 8.28 3.93 -3.63
C ALA A 143 8.65 4.11 -2.14
N PHE A 144 7.68 4.44 -1.30
CA PHE A 144 7.89 4.63 0.12
C PHE A 144 8.25 3.32 0.82
N ARG A 145 7.54 2.23 0.49
CA ARG A 145 7.86 0.93 1.05
C ARG A 145 9.27 0.45 0.67
N ALA A 146 9.68 0.65 -0.58
CA ALA A 146 11.02 0.29 -1.01
C ALA A 146 12.10 1.12 -0.29
N ALA A 147 11.85 2.41 -0.09
CA ALA A 147 12.74 3.28 0.67
C ALA A 147 12.81 2.87 2.16
N ASP A 148 11.68 2.50 2.78
CA ASP A 148 11.64 1.97 4.15
C ASP A 148 12.41 0.64 4.29
N LEU A 149 12.55 -0.11 3.19
CA LEU A 149 13.38 -1.32 3.10
C LEU A 149 14.86 -1.01 2.76
N GLY A 150 15.25 0.26 2.78
CA GLY A 150 16.64 0.70 2.55
C GLY A 150 17.06 0.77 1.08
N LYS A 151 16.11 0.70 0.12
CA LYS A 151 16.42 0.84 -1.29
C LYS A 151 16.61 2.29 -1.71
N LYS A 152 17.54 2.53 -2.64
CA LYS A 152 17.67 3.80 -3.33
C LYS A 152 16.57 3.90 -4.40
N VAL A 153 15.64 4.86 -4.24
CA VAL A 153 14.43 4.93 -5.06
C VAL A 153 14.34 6.26 -5.80
N VAL A 154 13.99 6.18 -7.09
CA VAL A 154 13.58 7.31 -7.91
C VAL A 154 12.10 7.15 -8.26
N LEU A 155 11.28 8.16 -7.98
CA LEU A 155 9.87 8.24 -8.32
C LEU A 155 9.68 9.27 -9.44
N ILE A 156 9.20 8.82 -10.60
CA ILE A 156 8.96 9.68 -11.76
C ILE A 156 7.47 10.02 -11.83
N GLU A 157 7.15 11.31 -11.89
CA GLU A 157 5.76 11.80 -12.02
C GLU A 157 5.65 12.86 -13.10
N ARG A 158 4.72 12.67 -14.04
CA ARG A 158 4.51 13.61 -15.16
C ARG A 158 3.81 14.91 -14.77
N TYR A 159 3.03 14.88 -13.70
CA TYR A 159 2.33 16.06 -13.19
C TYR A 159 3.13 16.79 -12.11
N GLY A 160 2.76 18.04 -11.85
CA GLY A 160 3.45 18.88 -10.84
C GLY A 160 3.20 18.47 -9.39
N THR A 161 2.34 17.48 -9.15
CA THR A 161 1.93 17.05 -7.82
C THR A 161 1.91 15.55 -7.71
N LEU A 162 2.34 15.01 -6.56
CA LEU A 162 2.22 13.59 -6.23
C LEU A 162 0.77 13.20 -5.94
N GLY A 163 0.47 11.90 -5.96
CA GLY A 163 -0.82 11.32 -5.58
C GLY A 163 -1.69 10.90 -6.75
N GLY A 164 -1.28 11.20 -7.99
CA GLY A 164 -1.98 10.78 -9.22
C GLY A 164 -3.42 11.25 -9.31
N VAL A 165 -4.21 10.58 -10.14
CA VAL A 165 -5.63 10.91 -10.38
C VAL A 165 -6.46 10.79 -9.10
N CYS A 166 -6.26 9.74 -8.30
CA CYS A 166 -7.05 9.50 -7.09
C CYS A 166 -7.00 10.69 -6.13
N LEU A 167 -5.81 11.17 -5.78
CA LEU A 167 -5.67 12.25 -4.80
C LEU A 167 -6.03 13.62 -5.38
N ASN A 168 -5.62 13.89 -6.62
CA ASN A 168 -5.73 15.25 -7.15
C ASN A 168 -7.10 15.56 -7.77
N VAL A 169 -7.73 14.61 -8.47
CA VAL A 169 -8.95 14.85 -9.25
C VAL A 169 -10.02 13.76 -9.13
N GLY A 170 -9.76 12.68 -8.40
CA GLY A 170 -10.64 11.50 -8.29
C GLY A 170 -11.19 11.29 -6.90
N CYS A 171 -10.74 10.21 -6.24
CA CYS A 171 -11.32 9.68 -5.00
C CYS A 171 -11.40 10.72 -3.88
N ILE A 172 -10.31 11.44 -3.65
CA ILE A 172 -10.23 12.36 -2.51
C ILE A 172 -11.15 13.57 -2.68
N PRO A 173 -11.08 14.36 -3.78
CA PRO A 173 -12.00 15.48 -3.96
C PRO A 173 -13.46 15.03 -4.06
N SER A 174 -13.74 13.87 -4.65
CA SER A 174 -15.11 13.34 -4.72
C SER A 174 -15.67 13.00 -3.34
N LYS A 175 -14.90 12.29 -2.51
CA LYS A 175 -15.31 11.96 -1.13
C LYS A 175 -15.48 13.20 -0.27
N ALA A 176 -14.65 14.22 -0.43
CA ALA A 176 -14.79 15.48 0.28
C ALA A 176 -16.14 16.18 -0.04
N LEU A 177 -16.49 16.23 -1.33
CA LEU A 177 -17.77 16.82 -1.77
C LEU A 177 -18.98 15.97 -1.33
N LEU A 178 -18.88 14.64 -1.47
CA LEU A 178 -19.93 13.73 -1.02
C LEU A 178 -20.17 13.82 0.48
N HIS A 179 -19.11 13.97 1.29
CA HIS A 179 -19.26 14.20 2.73
C HIS A 179 -20.01 15.50 3.02
N THR A 180 -19.68 16.60 2.33
CA THR A 180 -20.41 17.86 2.49
C THR A 180 -21.89 17.73 2.12
N ALA A 181 -22.19 17.01 1.03
CA ALA A 181 -23.57 16.74 0.61
C ALA A 181 -24.31 15.89 1.65
N LYS A 182 -23.64 14.84 2.18
CA LYS A 182 -24.22 13.97 3.19
C LYS A 182 -24.59 14.73 4.46
N VAL A 183 -23.80 15.69 4.93
CA VAL A 183 -24.14 16.51 6.10
C VAL A 183 -25.46 17.27 5.91
N ILE A 184 -25.74 17.74 4.69
CA ILE A 184 -27.01 18.41 4.38
C ILE A 184 -28.16 17.40 4.46
N THR A 185 -28.02 16.24 3.83
CA THR A 185 -29.04 15.17 3.88
C THR A 185 -29.29 14.68 5.30
N ASP A 186 -28.21 14.45 6.08
CA ASP A 186 -28.34 14.02 7.48
C ASP A 186 -29.10 15.06 8.35
N ALA A 187 -28.88 16.35 8.08
CA ALA A 187 -29.61 17.42 8.75
C ALA A 187 -31.12 17.43 8.37
N GLU A 188 -31.45 17.17 7.10
CA GLU A 188 -32.81 17.04 6.61
C GLU A 188 -33.51 15.82 7.24
N GLU A 189 -32.85 14.65 7.23
CA GLU A 189 -33.37 13.41 7.82
C GLU A 189 -33.65 13.52 9.34
N THR A 190 -32.82 14.29 10.05
CA THR A 190 -33.00 14.50 11.51
C THR A 190 -34.30 15.19 11.85
N ALA A 191 -34.97 15.87 10.89
CA ALA A 191 -36.28 16.48 11.11
C ALA A 191 -37.34 15.43 11.45
N GLU A 192 -37.27 14.22 10.95
CA GLU A 192 -38.16 13.10 11.29
C GLU A 192 -38.03 12.68 12.77
N HIS A 193 -36.86 12.95 13.37
CA HIS A 193 -36.58 12.67 14.77
C HIS A 193 -36.87 13.89 15.70
N GLY A 194 -37.48 14.95 15.16
CA GLY A 194 -37.87 16.13 15.93
C GLY A 194 -36.81 17.22 16.05
N VAL A 195 -35.71 17.13 15.27
CA VAL A 195 -34.68 18.19 15.20
C VAL A 195 -34.68 18.80 13.80
N THR A 196 -35.14 20.05 13.71
CA THR A 196 -35.27 20.76 12.44
C THR A 196 -34.21 21.84 12.33
N PHE A 197 -33.46 21.83 11.23
CA PHE A 197 -32.51 22.87 10.83
C PHE A 197 -33.16 23.81 9.81
N GLY A 198 -32.67 25.05 9.72
CA GLY A 198 -33.07 25.96 8.65
C GLY A 198 -32.38 25.63 7.33
N ASP A 199 -32.84 26.24 6.23
CA ASP A 199 -32.26 26.03 4.90
C ASP A 199 -30.76 26.36 4.85
N PRO A 200 -29.94 25.47 4.26
CA PRO A 200 -28.52 25.68 4.22
C PRO A 200 -28.17 26.82 3.26
N LYS A 201 -27.23 27.71 3.69
CA LYS A 201 -26.60 28.70 2.80
C LYS A 201 -25.35 28.10 2.20
N ILE A 202 -25.39 27.82 0.90
CA ILE A 202 -24.31 27.15 0.17
C ILE A 202 -23.44 28.19 -0.54
N ASP A 203 -22.13 28.21 -0.19
CA ASP A 203 -21.11 29.03 -0.85
C ASP A 203 -20.19 28.08 -1.65
N LEU A 204 -20.46 27.96 -2.94
CA LEU A 204 -19.72 27.07 -3.85
C LEU A 204 -18.23 27.45 -4.02
N GLU A 205 -17.89 28.73 -3.87
CA GLU A 205 -16.50 29.17 -3.98
C GLU A 205 -15.70 28.71 -2.76
N LYS A 206 -16.25 28.87 -1.58
CA LYS A 206 -15.63 28.35 -0.35
C LYS A 206 -15.48 26.85 -0.37
N ILE A 207 -16.49 26.11 -0.83
CA ILE A 207 -16.40 24.64 -0.97
C ILE A 207 -15.28 24.25 -1.94
N ARG A 208 -15.19 24.91 -3.10
CA ARG A 208 -14.11 24.65 -4.07
C ARG A 208 -12.73 24.97 -3.51
N HIS A 209 -12.59 26.11 -2.84
CA HIS A 209 -11.34 26.52 -2.21
C HIS A 209 -10.92 25.54 -1.11
N TRP A 210 -11.82 25.20 -0.19
CA TRP A 210 -11.58 24.22 0.86
C TRP A 210 -11.16 22.87 0.29
N LYS A 211 -11.92 22.34 -0.68
CA LYS A 211 -11.58 21.06 -1.33
C LYS A 211 -10.18 21.10 -1.96
N ALA A 212 -9.84 22.17 -2.67
CA ALA A 212 -8.57 22.27 -3.39
C ALA A 212 -7.37 22.46 -2.45
N ASN A 213 -7.49 23.34 -1.46
CA ASN A 213 -6.35 23.75 -0.64
C ASN A 213 -6.27 22.96 0.68
N ASP A 214 -7.40 22.85 1.40
CA ASP A 214 -7.38 22.21 2.72
C ASP A 214 -7.46 20.68 2.65
N VAL A 215 -8.07 20.11 1.62
CA VAL A 215 -8.12 18.66 1.45
C VAL A 215 -7.00 18.20 0.52
N VAL A 216 -7.10 18.49 -0.77
CA VAL A 216 -6.13 18.00 -1.77
C VAL A 216 -4.73 18.56 -1.53
N GLY A 217 -4.62 19.88 -1.33
CA GLY A 217 -3.33 20.55 -1.14
C GLY A 217 -2.57 20.06 0.09
N LYS A 218 -3.24 19.90 1.23
CA LYS A 218 -2.60 19.38 2.45
C LYS A 218 -2.12 17.93 2.27
N LEU A 219 -2.90 17.09 1.64
CA LEU A 219 -2.51 15.69 1.41
C LEU A 219 -1.34 15.59 0.41
N THR A 220 -1.35 16.40 -0.65
CA THR A 220 -0.23 16.48 -1.60
C THR A 220 1.06 16.94 -0.93
N GLN A 221 0.98 17.98 -0.07
CA GLN A 221 2.11 18.43 0.74
C GLN A 221 2.61 17.31 1.68
N GLY A 222 1.70 16.57 2.29
CA GLY A 222 2.03 15.40 3.12
C GLY A 222 2.82 14.33 2.34
N LEU A 223 2.41 14.00 1.11
CA LEU A 223 3.15 13.05 0.27
C LEU A 223 4.56 13.56 -0.07
N ASN A 224 4.70 14.85 -0.40
CA ASN A 224 6.01 15.44 -0.65
C ASN A 224 6.92 15.40 0.60
N ALA A 225 6.37 15.70 1.77
CA ALA A 225 7.10 15.59 3.04
C ALA A 225 7.55 14.15 3.31
N MET A 226 6.67 13.17 3.11
CA MET A 226 6.98 11.75 3.26
C MET A 226 8.05 11.26 2.28
N ALA A 227 8.00 11.70 1.02
CA ALA A 227 9.03 11.39 0.02
C ALA A 227 10.40 11.93 0.46
N LYS A 228 10.43 13.19 0.93
CA LYS A 228 11.65 13.83 1.43
C LYS A 228 12.21 13.12 2.67
N GLN A 229 11.36 12.79 3.63
CA GLN A 229 11.75 12.08 4.86
C GLN A 229 12.40 10.71 4.56
N ARG A 230 11.89 9.99 3.55
CA ARG A 230 12.39 8.69 3.10
C ARG A 230 13.51 8.79 2.07
N GLN A 231 13.97 9.99 1.76
CA GLN A 231 15.01 10.24 0.76
C GLN A 231 14.67 9.68 -0.63
N VAL A 232 13.38 9.59 -0.97
CA VAL A 232 12.93 9.24 -2.31
C VAL A 232 13.20 10.43 -3.24
N THR A 233 13.98 10.20 -4.29
CA THR A 233 14.24 11.20 -5.32
C THR A 233 13.03 11.31 -6.23
N VAL A 234 12.34 12.44 -6.22
CA VAL A 234 11.20 12.71 -7.10
C VAL A 234 11.66 13.48 -8.32
N ILE A 235 11.39 12.93 -9.51
CA ILE A 235 11.71 13.59 -10.79
C ILE A 235 10.42 13.85 -11.53
N GLN A 236 10.17 15.15 -11.83
CA GLN A 236 9.00 15.56 -12.59
C GLN A 236 9.28 15.48 -14.09
N GLY A 237 8.48 14.71 -14.82
CA GLY A 237 8.58 14.57 -16.27
C GLY A 237 7.89 13.33 -16.79
N VAL A 238 7.88 13.21 -18.12
CA VAL A 238 7.35 12.05 -18.83
C VAL A 238 8.47 11.05 -19.02
N GLY A 239 8.32 9.85 -18.44
CA GLY A 239 9.28 8.77 -18.55
C GLY A 239 9.00 7.86 -19.74
N GLU A 240 10.02 7.59 -20.54
CA GLU A 240 10.00 6.66 -21.68
C GLU A 240 11.15 5.67 -21.56
N PHE A 241 10.86 4.37 -21.69
CA PHE A 241 11.90 3.35 -21.69
C PHE A 241 12.77 3.46 -22.93
N THR A 242 14.07 3.60 -22.74
CA THR A 242 15.06 3.60 -23.81
C THR A 242 15.81 2.26 -23.89
N SER A 243 15.80 1.49 -22.80
CA SER A 243 16.33 0.14 -22.73
C SER A 243 15.68 -0.64 -21.58
N PRO A 244 15.94 -1.95 -21.39
CA PRO A 244 15.41 -2.70 -20.25
C PRO A 244 15.80 -2.16 -18.88
N HIS A 245 16.84 -1.33 -18.80
CA HIS A 245 17.37 -0.77 -17.55
C HIS A 245 17.55 0.75 -17.59
N GLN A 246 16.89 1.43 -18.53
CA GLN A 246 16.98 2.89 -18.64
C GLN A 246 15.65 3.52 -19.02
N ILE A 247 15.37 4.65 -18.36
CA ILE A 247 14.25 5.53 -18.66
C ILE A 247 14.79 6.93 -18.95
N LYS A 248 14.38 7.50 -20.08
CA LYS A 248 14.56 8.92 -20.40
C LYS A 248 13.36 9.67 -19.82
N VAL A 249 13.63 10.69 -19.01
CA VAL A 249 12.59 11.59 -18.46
C VAL A 249 12.67 12.92 -19.17
N THR A 250 11.60 13.31 -19.85
CA THR A 250 11.46 14.61 -20.51
C THR A 250 10.67 15.55 -19.63
N LYS A 251 11.27 16.68 -19.24
CA LYS A 251 10.68 17.72 -18.39
C LYS A 251 9.82 18.69 -19.19
N ALA A 252 9.03 19.50 -18.50
CA ALA A 252 8.14 20.49 -19.13
C ALA A 252 8.89 21.57 -19.91
N ASP A 253 10.13 21.87 -19.56
CA ASP A 253 11.01 22.83 -20.23
C ASP A 253 11.71 22.26 -21.48
N GLY A 254 11.41 21.00 -21.83
CA GLY A 254 12.01 20.28 -22.96
C GLY A 254 13.36 19.65 -22.64
N SER A 255 13.95 19.91 -21.49
CA SER A 255 15.16 19.21 -21.06
C SER A 255 14.90 17.76 -20.78
N SER A 256 15.91 16.91 -20.87
CA SER A 256 15.78 15.50 -20.56
C SER A 256 16.96 14.96 -19.78
N GLU A 257 16.68 13.97 -18.93
CA GLU A 257 17.69 13.22 -18.20
C GLU A 257 17.44 11.72 -18.36
N THR A 258 18.50 10.91 -18.25
CA THR A 258 18.42 9.45 -18.37
C THR A 258 18.71 8.82 -17.02
N ILE A 259 17.82 7.91 -16.58
CA ILE A 259 17.91 7.23 -15.31
C ILE A 259 18.19 5.75 -15.58
N GLY A 260 19.32 5.28 -15.07
CA GLY A 260 19.66 3.86 -15.02
C GLY A 260 19.09 3.22 -13.77
N PHE A 261 18.60 1.98 -13.85
CA PHE A 261 18.00 1.26 -12.74
C PHE A 261 18.22 -0.26 -12.83
N GLU A 262 18.17 -0.92 -11.69
CA GLU A 262 18.18 -2.39 -11.61
C GLU A 262 16.76 -2.95 -11.78
N HIS A 263 15.78 -2.33 -11.11
CA HIS A 263 14.38 -2.74 -11.11
C HIS A 263 13.46 -1.56 -11.40
N CYS A 264 12.30 -1.85 -12.00
CA CYS A 264 11.30 -0.83 -12.27
C CYS A 264 9.89 -1.33 -11.87
N ILE A 265 9.13 -0.46 -11.21
CA ILE A 265 7.69 -0.65 -10.97
C ILE A 265 6.93 0.33 -11.85
N VAL A 266 6.11 -0.19 -12.77
CA VAL A 266 5.25 0.62 -13.63
C VAL A 266 3.90 0.81 -12.93
N ALA A 267 3.65 2.03 -12.44
CA ALA A 267 2.43 2.46 -11.77
C ALA A 267 1.79 3.66 -12.48
N ALA A 268 1.85 3.67 -13.80
CA ALA A 268 1.48 4.80 -14.67
C ALA A 268 -0.04 5.13 -14.66
N GLY A 269 -0.87 4.28 -14.04
CA GLY A 269 -2.31 4.48 -13.93
C GLY A 269 -3.05 4.30 -15.27
N SER A 270 -4.17 5.01 -15.40
CA SER A 270 -5.04 4.97 -16.59
C SER A 270 -5.48 6.38 -16.97
N GLN A 271 -6.01 6.53 -18.17
CA GLN A 271 -6.67 7.77 -18.57
C GLN A 271 -8.00 7.46 -19.28
N ALA A 272 -8.87 8.46 -19.37
CA ALA A 272 -10.13 8.31 -20.08
C ALA A 272 -9.89 7.92 -21.55
N THR A 273 -10.68 6.99 -22.04
CA THR A 273 -10.75 6.66 -23.47
C THR A 273 -11.25 7.88 -24.22
N LYS A 274 -10.57 8.24 -25.31
CA LYS A 274 -10.96 9.33 -26.18
C LYS A 274 -11.77 8.81 -27.34
#